data_3520e434ee127ccde0523096b18f4876
#
_entry.id   3520e434ee127ccde0523096b18f4876
#
_cell.length_a   1.000
_cell.length_b   1.000
_cell.length_c   1.000
_cell.angle_alpha   90.00
_cell.angle_beta   90.00
_cell.angle_gamma   90.00
#
_symmetry.space_group_name_H-M   'P 1'
#
loop_
_entity.id
_entity.type
_entity.pdbx_description
1 polymer ?
#
loop_
_entity_poly.entity_id
_entity_poly.type
_entity_poly.pdbx_seq_one_letter_code
_entity_poly.pdbx_strand_id
1 'polypeptide(L)'
;MPVQVPFYQVKVEGSDITPWVSAVTYVEDDKQADSVTISIPDPRMIYADGLLEGSVAELDMGYTGSQQHALVIRAIITKVELSYPQNGEPVLTLKGSDRSVLMGLTQHNKRWHDSTVTDIVRKVAAPYGFAQIQAELNSDPMIKSRPIHQNGKTDLAFLQDLARTYHAKCFVELDADGNEILYFIPERRVVTLNRPDTPVLRYRTGPDSNLVSFSPAFDSSYIDRLKQVSDVDQHGTNVSSQDRPPPEIVIWDLSADRLALANARDRTLIQALYDKGSTRKRDLQDKLAARYPAVGEVASDQADIESTNDSLESRRLGMSASASTFGNIWLRAKSNVLVDGVSERFNGEWYVSSATQKIGNGSFTTDFKCVR
;
A
#
# COMPACT_ATOMS: atom_id res chain seq x y z
N MET A 1 -20.54 19.45 16.15
CA MET A 1 -20.17 19.23 14.75
C MET A 1 -21.43 19.06 13.95
N PRO A 2 -21.56 19.57 12.72
CA PRO A 2 -22.69 19.23 11.87
C PRO A 2 -22.72 17.71 11.67
N VAL A 3 -23.89 17.14 11.63
CA VAL A 3 -24.07 15.69 11.37
C VAL A 3 -23.63 15.46 9.93
N GLN A 4 -22.52 14.73 9.75
CA GLN A 4 -22.05 14.31 8.43
C GLN A 4 -22.81 13.06 8.04
N VAL A 5 -23.54 13.11 6.92
CA VAL A 5 -24.30 11.99 6.40
C VAL A 5 -23.44 11.25 5.39
N PRO A 6 -23.17 9.95 5.56
CA PRO A 6 -22.47 9.15 4.57
C PRO A 6 -23.15 9.23 3.19
N PHE A 7 -22.34 9.34 2.16
CA PHE A 7 -22.77 9.42 0.78
C PHE A 7 -22.05 8.38 -0.07
N TYR A 8 -22.75 7.70 -0.94
CA TYR A 8 -22.19 6.95 -2.06
C TYR A 8 -23.12 7.00 -3.26
N GLN A 9 -22.53 6.92 -4.43
CA GLN A 9 -23.24 6.71 -5.70
C GLN A 9 -22.55 5.60 -6.48
N VAL A 10 -23.31 4.64 -6.95
CA VAL A 10 -22.82 3.53 -7.76
C VAL A 10 -23.49 3.58 -9.12
N LYS A 11 -22.67 3.62 -10.17
CA LYS A 11 -23.13 3.50 -11.56
C LYS A 11 -22.52 2.24 -12.18
N VAL A 12 -23.31 1.51 -12.96
CA VAL A 12 -22.83 0.40 -13.80
C VAL A 12 -23.22 0.72 -15.24
N GLU A 13 -22.23 0.70 -16.14
CA GLU A 13 -22.39 1.13 -17.55
C GLU A 13 -23.09 2.49 -17.66
N GLY A 14 -22.70 3.45 -16.77
CA GLY A 14 -23.28 4.79 -16.72
C GLY A 14 -24.67 4.88 -16.09
N SER A 15 -25.34 3.77 -15.79
CA SER A 15 -26.66 3.73 -15.17
C SER A 15 -26.55 3.75 -13.64
N ASP A 16 -27.29 4.63 -12.99
CA ASP A 16 -27.30 4.75 -11.52
C ASP A 16 -28.09 3.59 -10.89
N ILE A 17 -27.38 2.72 -10.18
CA ILE A 17 -27.92 1.59 -9.42
C ILE A 17 -27.91 1.82 -7.92
N THR A 18 -27.54 3.02 -7.46
CA THR A 18 -27.45 3.37 -6.04
C THR A 18 -28.69 2.97 -5.21
N PRO A 19 -29.94 3.13 -5.72
CA PRO A 19 -31.14 2.73 -4.96
C PRO A 19 -31.22 1.24 -4.64
N TRP A 20 -30.45 0.39 -5.33
CA TRP A 20 -30.45 -1.06 -5.12
C TRP A 20 -29.36 -1.48 -4.14
N VAL A 21 -28.37 -0.62 -3.90
CA VAL A 21 -27.15 -0.94 -3.14
C VAL A 21 -27.39 -0.77 -1.65
N SER A 22 -27.05 -1.78 -0.86
CA SER A 22 -27.13 -1.73 0.61
C SER A 22 -25.79 -1.42 1.28
N ALA A 23 -24.69 -1.83 0.67
CA ALA A 23 -23.36 -1.60 1.20
C ALA A 23 -22.32 -1.58 0.09
N VAL A 24 -21.26 -0.81 0.31
CA VAL A 24 -20.09 -0.72 -0.55
C VAL A 24 -18.82 -0.86 0.28
N THR A 25 -17.87 -1.63 -0.21
CA THR A 25 -16.53 -1.72 0.33
C THR A 25 -15.53 -1.41 -0.78
N TYR A 26 -14.69 -0.41 -0.57
CA TYR A 26 -13.60 -0.04 -1.46
C TYR A 26 -12.28 -0.32 -0.77
N VAL A 27 -11.37 -1.01 -1.43
CA VAL A 27 -10.06 -1.39 -0.91
C VAL A 27 -8.99 -0.86 -1.83
N GLU A 28 -8.11 -0.06 -1.29
CA GLU A 28 -6.86 0.35 -1.91
C GLU A 28 -5.69 -0.40 -1.27
N ASP A 29 -4.74 -0.79 -2.09
CA ASP A 29 -3.54 -1.50 -1.64
C ASP A 29 -2.31 -1.02 -2.41
N ASP A 30 -1.14 -1.03 -1.78
CA ASP A 30 0.10 -0.57 -2.41
C ASP A 30 0.82 -1.67 -3.22
N LYS A 31 0.31 -2.91 -3.16
CA LYS A 31 0.91 -4.09 -3.83
C LYS A 31 -0.07 -4.83 -4.74
N GLN A 32 -1.36 -4.52 -4.65
CA GLN A 32 -2.42 -5.19 -5.40
C GLN A 32 -3.27 -4.17 -6.15
N ALA A 33 -4.05 -4.64 -7.11
CA ALA A 33 -5.07 -3.82 -7.77
C ALA A 33 -6.10 -3.35 -6.75
N ASP A 34 -6.53 -2.10 -6.88
CA ASP A 34 -7.61 -1.56 -6.07
C ASP A 34 -8.92 -2.26 -6.43
N SER A 35 -9.79 -2.48 -5.45
CA SER A 35 -10.97 -3.29 -5.64
C SER A 35 -12.22 -2.72 -4.95
N VAL A 36 -13.38 -3.06 -5.51
CA VAL A 36 -14.68 -2.70 -4.97
C VAL A 36 -15.55 -3.93 -4.80
N THR A 37 -16.31 -3.95 -3.71
CA THR A 37 -17.38 -4.92 -3.47
C THR A 37 -18.68 -4.16 -3.24
N ILE A 38 -19.72 -4.48 -4.02
CA ILE A 38 -21.03 -3.84 -3.99
C ILE A 38 -22.06 -4.91 -3.62
N SER A 39 -22.83 -4.68 -2.55
CA SER A 39 -23.85 -5.60 -2.07
C SER A 39 -25.24 -5.07 -2.41
N ILE A 40 -26.05 -5.89 -3.07
CA ILE A 40 -27.40 -5.56 -3.55
C ILE A 40 -28.38 -6.62 -3.03
N PRO A 41 -29.31 -6.29 -2.14
CA PRO A 41 -30.42 -7.17 -1.81
C PRO A 41 -31.26 -7.46 -3.06
N ASP A 42 -31.49 -8.72 -3.39
CA ASP A 42 -32.21 -9.13 -4.60
C ASP A 42 -33.35 -10.12 -4.27
N PRO A 43 -34.39 -9.69 -3.50
CA PRO A 43 -35.47 -10.56 -3.07
C PRO A 43 -36.29 -11.15 -4.21
N ARG A 44 -36.22 -10.55 -5.40
CA ARG A 44 -36.93 -11.00 -6.61
C ARG A 44 -36.02 -11.79 -7.55
N MET A 45 -34.71 -11.89 -7.26
CA MET A 45 -33.72 -12.60 -8.07
C MET A 45 -33.68 -12.14 -9.55
N ILE A 46 -33.72 -10.81 -9.79
CA ILE A 46 -33.80 -10.22 -11.12
C ILE A 46 -32.57 -9.40 -11.50
N TYR A 47 -31.81 -8.89 -10.51
CA TYR A 47 -30.68 -8.01 -10.82
C TYR A 47 -29.47 -8.79 -11.37
N ALA A 48 -29.32 -10.05 -10.97
CA ALA A 48 -28.24 -10.91 -11.43
C ALA A 48 -28.27 -11.16 -12.94
N ASP A 49 -29.46 -11.14 -13.56
CA ASP A 49 -29.61 -11.38 -14.99
C ASP A 49 -29.15 -10.17 -15.84
N GLY A 50 -29.05 -9.00 -15.23
CA GLY A 50 -28.68 -7.76 -15.93
C GLY A 50 -27.30 -7.19 -15.58
N LEU A 51 -26.71 -7.63 -14.46
CA LEU A 51 -25.41 -7.13 -13.97
C LEU A 51 -24.34 -8.17 -14.22
N LEU A 52 -23.57 -8.01 -15.29
CA LEU A 52 -22.67 -9.02 -15.84
C LEU A 52 -21.21 -8.71 -15.55
N GLU A 53 -20.38 -9.75 -15.54
CA GLU A 53 -18.93 -9.63 -15.56
C GLU A 53 -18.46 -8.90 -16.83
N GLY A 54 -17.39 -8.11 -16.70
CA GLY A 54 -16.86 -7.25 -17.75
C GLY A 54 -17.48 -5.86 -17.80
N SER A 55 -18.63 -5.63 -17.15
CA SER A 55 -19.22 -4.29 -17.04
C SER A 55 -18.35 -3.36 -16.18
N VAL A 56 -18.41 -2.06 -16.47
CA VAL A 56 -17.67 -1.03 -15.71
C VAL A 56 -18.57 -0.44 -14.63
N ALA A 57 -18.10 -0.53 -13.38
CA ALA A 57 -18.72 0.11 -12.23
C ALA A 57 -17.93 1.36 -11.83
N GLU A 58 -18.63 2.45 -11.54
CA GLU A 58 -18.08 3.68 -10.99
C GLU A 58 -18.61 3.88 -9.57
N LEU A 59 -17.72 4.17 -8.64
CA LEU A 59 -18.05 4.46 -7.24
C LEU A 59 -17.61 5.87 -6.88
N ASP A 60 -18.58 6.71 -6.55
CA ASP A 60 -18.39 7.97 -5.86
C ASP A 60 -18.78 7.79 -4.39
N MET A 61 -17.94 8.20 -3.45
CA MET A 61 -18.21 8.01 -2.02
C MET A 61 -17.62 9.13 -1.15
N GLY A 62 -18.15 9.24 0.08
CA GLY A 62 -17.73 10.24 1.06
C GLY A 62 -18.87 10.67 1.97
N TYR A 63 -19.07 11.98 2.07
CA TYR A 63 -20.15 12.59 2.83
C TYR A 63 -20.96 13.55 1.95
N THR A 64 -22.22 13.80 2.32
CA THR A 64 -23.06 14.78 1.63
C THR A 64 -22.48 16.18 1.76
N GLY A 65 -22.39 16.90 0.64
CA GLY A 65 -21.85 18.24 0.54
C GLY A 65 -20.80 18.38 -0.55
N SER A 66 -20.64 19.58 -1.10
CA SER A 66 -19.62 19.83 -2.11
C SER A 66 -18.22 19.58 -1.56
N GLN A 67 -17.38 18.89 -2.30
CA GLN A 67 -15.98 18.55 -1.96
C GLN A 67 -15.81 17.56 -0.78
N GLN A 68 -16.87 16.90 -0.32
CA GLN A 68 -16.79 15.89 0.74
C GLN A 68 -16.90 14.45 0.22
N HIS A 69 -17.08 14.28 -1.09
CA HIS A 69 -17.09 13.00 -1.80
C HIS A 69 -16.31 13.11 -3.11
N ALA A 70 -15.90 12.00 -3.63
CA ALA A 70 -15.17 11.91 -4.90
C ALA A 70 -15.41 10.57 -5.59
N LEU A 71 -15.26 10.54 -6.91
CA LEU A 71 -15.14 9.31 -7.67
C LEU A 71 -13.81 8.63 -7.25
N VAL A 72 -13.92 7.51 -6.53
CA VAL A 72 -12.76 6.84 -5.95
C VAL A 72 -12.22 5.71 -6.81
N ILE A 73 -13.08 5.04 -7.57
CA ILE A 73 -12.67 3.96 -8.47
C ILE A 73 -13.60 3.85 -9.68
N ARG A 74 -13.00 3.51 -10.82
CA ARG A 74 -13.66 2.92 -11.98
C ARG A 74 -13.21 1.47 -12.08
N ALA A 75 -14.11 0.52 -11.81
CA ALA A 75 -13.77 -0.89 -11.66
C ALA A 75 -14.41 -1.72 -12.77
N ILE A 76 -13.69 -2.70 -13.26
CA ILE A 76 -14.22 -3.75 -14.12
C ILE A 76 -14.77 -4.85 -13.21
N ILE A 77 -16.07 -5.17 -13.35
CA ILE A 77 -16.70 -6.26 -12.60
C ILE A 77 -16.07 -7.59 -13.05
N THR A 78 -15.39 -8.25 -12.14
CA THR A 78 -14.69 -9.52 -12.41
C THR A 78 -15.48 -10.71 -11.90
N LYS A 79 -16.41 -10.49 -10.96
CA LYS A 79 -17.17 -11.56 -10.34
C LYS A 79 -18.56 -11.09 -9.90
N VAL A 80 -19.55 -11.90 -10.21
CA VAL A 80 -20.93 -11.77 -9.74
C VAL A 80 -21.25 -12.98 -8.86
N GLU A 81 -21.53 -12.74 -7.58
CA GLU A 81 -21.82 -13.78 -6.59
C GLU A 81 -23.26 -13.64 -6.09
N LEU A 82 -23.97 -14.75 -5.99
CA LEU A 82 -25.31 -14.80 -5.40
C LEU A 82 -25.28 -15.67 -4.14
N SER A 83 -25.94 -15.17 -3.11
CA SER A 83 -26.15 -15.89 -1.85
C SER A 83 -27.64 -16.05 -1.60
N TYR A 84 -28.08 -17.29 -1.34
CA TYR A 84 -29.47 -17.64 -1.06
C TYR A 84 -29.56 -18.23 0.37
N PRO A 85 -29.55 -17.38 1.42
CA PRO A 85 -29.60 -17.88 2.79
C PRO A 85 -30.98 -18.49 3.07
N GLN A 86 -31.02 -19.59 3.85
CA GLN A 86 -32.28 -20.24 4.23
C GLN A 86 -33.21 -19.31 5.03
N ASN A 87 -32.61 -18.45 5.87
CA ASN A 87 -33.32 -17.44 6.66
C ASN A 87 -32.72 -16.07 6.33
N GLY A 88 -33.29 -15.39 5.32
CA GLY A 88 -32.84 -14.07 4.87
C GLY A 88 -33.17 -13.79 3.42
N GLU A 89 -32.89 -12.58 3.00
CA GLU A 89 -33.09 -12.19 1.59
C GLU A 89 -31.92 -12.63 0.75
N PRO A 90 -32.13 -13.02 -0.52
CA PRO A 90 -31.05 -13.20 -1.49
C PRO A 90 -30.23 -11.92 -1.64
N VAL A 91 -28.92 -12.09 -1.75
CA VAL A 91 -27.99 -10.97 -1.90
C VAL A 91 -27.13 -11.24 -3.13
N LEU A 92 -27.12 -10.29 -4.03
CA LEU A 92 -26.19 -10.19 -5.14
C LEU A 92 -24.97 -9.39 -4.69
N THR A 93 -23.78 -9.89 -4.94
CA THR A 93 -22.51 -9.22 -4.67
C THR A 93 -21.71 -9.08 -5.95
N LEU A 94 -21.45 -7.83 -6.34
CA LEU A 94 -20.56 -7.52 -7.45
C LEU A 94 -19.16 -7.26 -6.89
N LYS A 95 -18.13 -7.91 -7.47
CA LYS A 95 -16.74 -7.63 -7.17
C LYS A 95 -16.04 -7.15 -8.44
N GLY A 96 -15.32 -6.05 -8.32
CA GLY A 96 -14.58 -5.47 -9.43
C GLY A 96 -13.23 -4.96 -8.97
N SER A 97 -12.35 -4.74 -9.93
CA SER A 97 -11.02 -4.16 -9.70
C SER A 97 -10.73 -3.09 -10.75
N ASP A 98 -9.77 -2.23 -10.46
CA ASP A 98 -9.30 -1.23 -11.42
C ASP A 98 -8.82 -1.87 -12.73
N ARG A 99 -8.58 -1.05 -13.74
CA ARG A 99 -8.18 -1.51 -15.09
C ARG A 99 -6.93 -2.40 -15.11
N SER A 100 -6.07 -2.35 -14.09
CA SER A 100 -4.88 -3.20 -14.05
C SER A 100 -5.20 -4.70 -14.03
N VAL A 101 -6.44 -5.08 -13.65
CA VAL A 101 -6.90 -6.47 -13.69
C VAL A 101 -6.76 -7.09 -15.09
N LEU A 102 -6.93 -6.30 -16.16
CA LEU A 102 -6.76 -6.77 -17.54
C LEU A 102 -5.33 -7.22 -17.81
N MET A 103 -4.34 -6.60 -17.15
CA MET A 103 -2.93 -6.99 -17.24
C MET A 103 -2.64 -8.32 -16.53
N GLY A 104 -3.57 -8.79 -15.70
CA GLY A 104 -3.48 -10.07 -14.99
C GLY A 104 -4.02 -11.27 -15.75
N LEU A 105 -4.61 -11.09 -16.94
CA LEU A 105 -5.35 -12.15 -17.63
C LEU A 105 -4.47 -13.11 -18.45
N THR A 106 -3.34 -12.63 -18.99
CA THR A 106 -2.52 -13.39 -19.92
C THR A 106 -1.07 -13.47 -19.45
N GLN A 107 -0.49 -14.66 -19.52
CA GLN A 107 0.91 -14.90 -19.19
C GLN A 107 1.80 -14.73 -20.43
N HIS A 108 2.97 -14.16 -20.24
CA HIS A 108 3.95 -13.92 -21.31
C HIS A 108 5.34 -14.45 -20.98
N ASN A 109 6.04 -14.92 -22.02
CA ASN A 109 7.46 -15.30 -21.97
C ASN A 109 8.24 -14.32 -22.85
N LYS A 110 8.70 -13.23 -22.24
CA LYS A 110 9.49 -12.18 -22.93
C LYS A 110 10.83 -11.99 -22.25
N ARG A 111 11.82 -11.66 -23.03
CA ARG A 111 13.16 -11.27 -22.60
C ARG A 111 13.39 -9.81 -22.96
N TRP A 112 13.80 -9.02 -22.00
CA TRP A 112 14.02 -7.60 -22.13
C TRP A 112 15.51 -7.29 -21.99
N HIS A 113 16.09 -6.64 -22.97
CA HIS A 113 17.47 -6.16 -23.02
C HIS A 113 17.53 -4.89 -23.86
N ASP A 114 18.62 -4.15 -23.78
CA ASP A 114 18.84 -2.89 -24.51
C ASP A 114 17.67 -1.90 -24.37
N SER A 115 17.11 -1.84 -23.20
CA SER A 115 15.99 -0.95 -22.84
C SER A 115 16.14 -0.51 -21.40
N THR A 116 15.62 0.65 -21.06
CA THR A 116 15.51 1.05 -19.64
C THR A 116 14.32 0.37 -18.99
N VAL A 117 14.28 0.36 -17.66
CA VAL A 117 13.15 -0.23 -16.91
C VAL A 117 11.87 0.53 -17.23
N THR A 118 11.90 1.86 -17.27
CA THR A 118 10.70 2.67 -17.59
C THR A 118 10.22 2.45 -19.02
N ASP A 119 11.12 2.19 -19.98
CA ASP A 119 10.73 1.84 -21.35
C ASP A 119 10.05 0.47 -21.41
N ILE A 120 10.52 -0.49 -20.61
CA ILE A 120 9.87 -1.81 -20.48
C ILE A 120 8.45 -1.62 -19.93
N VAL A 121 8.29 -0.84 -18.86
CA VAL A 121 6.96 -0.56 -18.27
C VAL A 121 6.02 0.04 -19.30
N ARG A 122 6.45 1.08 -20.06
CA ARG A 122 5.63 1.71 -21.09
C ARG A 122 5.22 0.73 -22.18
N LYS A 123 6.14 -0.11 -22.65
CA LYS A 123 5.87 -1.11 -23.70
C LYS A 123 4.90 -2.21 -23.21
N VAL A 124 5.01 -2.63 -21.96
CA VAL A 124 4.12 -3.63 -21.35
C VAL A 124 2.72 -3.07 -21.14
N ALA A 125 2.62 -1.83 -20.67
CA ALA A 125 1.33 -1.22 -20.31
C ALA A 125 0.55 -0.63 -21.53
N ALA A 126 1.24 -0.30 -22.63
CA ALA A 126 0.64 0.36 -23.79
C ALA A 126 -0.62 -0.31 -24.36
N PRO A 127 -0.76 -1.67 -24.42
CA PRO A 127 -1.95 -2.31 -24.98
C PRO A 127 -3.22 -2.16 -24.15
N TYR A 128 -3.15 -1.70 -22.89
CA TYR A 128 -4.28 -1.77 -21.96
C TYR A 128 -5.15 -0.52 -21.91
N GLY A 129 -4.86 0.50 -22.71
CA GLY A 129 -5.74 1.66 -22.92
C GLY A 129 -5.83 2.61 -21.73
N PHE A 130 -4.78 2.72 -20.91
CA PHE A 130 -4.65 3.80 -19.93
C PHE A 130 -4.58 5.15 -20.61
N ALA A 131 -5.22 6.17 -20.04
CA ALA A 131 -5.16 7.52 -20.59
C ALA A 131 -3.73 8.08 -20.58
N GLN A 132 -2.95 7.70 -19.56
CA GLN A 132 -1.54 8.03 -19.44
C GLN A 132 -0.78 6.91 -18.72
N ILE A 133 0.51 6.73 -19.06
CA ILE A 133 1.45 5.84 -18.37
C ILE A 133 2.58 6.72 -17.84
N GLN A 134 2.59 6.95 -16.53
CA GLN A 134 3.62 7.70 -15.83
C GLN A 134 4.66 6.72 -15.27
N ALA A 135 5.73 6.47 -16.03
CA ALA A 135 6.85 5.63 -15.61
C ALA A 135 8.07 6.49 -15.34
N GLU A 136 8.54 6.50 -14.10
CA GLU A 136 9.70 7.27 -13.61
C GLU A 136 10.40 6.49 -12.51
N LEU A 137 11.74 6.54 -12.47
CA LEU A 137 12.56 5.97 -11.40
C LEU A 137 13.59 6.99 -10.93
N ASN A 138 14.12 6.82 -9.72
CA ASN A 138 15.23 7.64 -9.21
C ASN A 138 16.52 7.39 -9.99
N SER A 139 16.73 6.14 -10.40
CA SER A 139 17.75 5.69 -11.32
C SER A 139 17.09 4.69 -12.26
N ASP A 140 17.22 4.91 -13.55
CA ASP A 140 16.61 4.10 -14.61
C ASP A 140 17.72 3.40 -15.40
N PRO A 141 18.22 2.24 -14.94
CA PRO A 141 19.35 1.58 -15.53
C PRO A 141 19.04 1.03 -16.93
N MET A 142 20.01 1.13 -17.82
CA MET A 142 19.96 0.41 -19.08
C MET A 142 20.25 -1.06 -18.86
N ILE A 143 19.30 -1.93 -19.22
CA ILE A 143 19.40 -3.38 -19.06
C ILE A 143 20.27 -3.96 -20.18
N LYS A 144 21.55 -4.19 -19.90
CA LYS A 144 22.55 -4.70 -20.88
C LYS A 144 23.15 -6.03 -20.47
N SER A 145 23.77 -6.10 -19.30
CA SER A 145 24.55 -7.25 -18.85
C SER A 145 23.66 -8.40 -18.36
N ARG A 146 22.53 -8.07 -17.75
CA ARG A 146 21.61 -9.02 -17.13
C ARG A 146 20.19 -8.79 -17.65
N PRO A 147 19.76 -9.52 -18.69
CA PRO A 147 18.42 -9.38 -19.23
C PRO A 147 17.34 -9.68 -18.19
N ILE A 148 16.27 -8.90 -18.23
CA ILE A 148 15.08 -9.15 -17.41
C ILE A 148 14.15 -10.11 -18.15
N HIS A 149 13.68 -11.14 -17.46
CA HIS A 149 12.80 -12.18 -18.00
C HIS A 149 11.44 -12.13 -17.34
N GLN A 150 10.39 -12.17 -18.14
CA GLN A 150 9.01 -12.23 -17.66
C GLN A 150 8.61 -13.66 -17.17
N ASN A 151 9.20 -14.69 -17.76
CA ASN A 151 9.13 -16.10 -17.30
C ASN A 151 7.71 -16.61 -16.96
N GLY A 152 6.76 -16.47 -17.87
CA GLY A 152 5.39 -16.96 -17.68
C GLY A 152 4.55 -16.13 -16.70
N LYS A 153 5.02 -14.96 -16.27
CA LYS A 153 4.22 -14.05 -15.45
C LYS A 153 3.22 -13.29 -16.29
N THR A 154 2.12 -12.90 -15.67
CA THR A 154 1.21 -11.90 -16.26
C THR A 154 1.89 -10.53 -16.30
N ASP A 155 1.42 -9.64 -17.14
CA ASP A 155 1.98 -8.29 -17.26
C ASP A 155 1.87 -7.52 -15.94
N LEU A 156 0.75 -7.66 -15.20
CA LEU A 156 0.60 -7.06 -13.87
C LEU A 156 1.63 -7.58 -12.88
N ALA A 157 1.72 -8.91 -12.74
CA ALA A 157 2.69 -9.52 -11.81
C ALA A 157 4.14 -9.17 -12.17
N PHE A 158 4.44 -9.07 -13.46
CA PHE A 158 5.76 -8.66 -13.93
C PHE A 158 6.09 -7.21 -13.57
N LEU A 159 5.15 -6.26 -13.79
CA LEU A 159 5.36 -4.85 -13.42
C LEU A 159 5.44 -4.66 -11.90
N GLN A 160 4.65 -5.41 -11.13
CA GLN A 160 4.73 -5.38 -9.66
C GLN A 160 6.07 -5.92 -9.15
N ASP A 161 6.62 -6.96 -9.79
CA ASP A 161 7.97 -7.45 -9.46
C ASP A 161 9.07 -6.44 -9.81
N LEU A 162 8.97 -5.79 -10.97
CA LEU A 162 9.87 -4.69 -11.33
C LEU A 162 9.76 -3.54 -10.32
N ALA A 163 8.53 -3.16 -9.95
CA ALA A 163 8.31 -2.10 -8.97
C ALA A 163 9.00 -2.42 -7.64
N ARG A 164 8.87 -3.66 -7.15
CA ARG A 164 9.53 -4.11 -5.93
C ARG A 164 11.05 -4.08 -6.06
N THR A 165 11.59 -4.58 -7.18
CA THR A 165 13.04 -4.60 -7.45
C THR A 165 13.64 -3.21 -7.49
N TYR A 166 12.93 -2.23 -8.08
CA TYR A 166 13.42 -0.87 -8.27
C TYR A 166 12.85 0.15 -7.25
N HIS A 167 12.30 -0.33 -6.13
CA HIS A 167 11.71 0.48 -5.06
C HIS A 167 10.71 1.53 -5.58
N ALA A 168 9.87 1.08 -6.49
CA ALA A 168 8.77 1.83 -7.06
C ALA A 168 7.42 1.24 -6.64
N LYS A 169 6.35 1.93 -6.94
CA LYS A 169 4.97 1.43 -6.83
C LYS A 169 4.35 1.39 -8.23
N CYS A 170 3.61 0.31 -8.50
CA CYS A 170 2.87 0.14 -9.74
C CYS A 170 1.38 0.04 -9.41
N PHE A 171 0.59 1.04 -9.80
CA PHE A 171 -0.82 1.15 -9.46
C PHE A 171 -1.57 2.02 -10.46
N VAL A 172 -2.90 1.97 -10.41
CA VAL A 172 -3.79 2.81 -11.22
C VAL A 172 -4.48 3.81 -10.31
N GLU A 173 -4.57 5.07 -10.75
CA GLU A 173 -5.33 6.12 -10.07
C GLU A 173 -6.16 6.89 -11.09
N LEU A 174 -7.24 7.49 -10.61
CA LEU A 174 -8.03 8.43 -11.40
C LEU A 174 -7.45 9.83 -11.28
N ASP A 175 -7.36 10.55 -12.40
CA ASP A 175 -7.10 11.99 -12.37
C ASP A 175 -8.38 12.78 -12.02
N ALA A 176 -8.26 14.11 -11.98
CA ALA A 176 -9.38 15.00 -11.67
C ALA A 176 -10.56 14.90 -12.67
N ASP A 177 -10.28 14.45 -13.88
CA ASP A 177 -11.28 14.26 -14.95
C ASP A 177 -11.85 12.83 -14.98
N GLY A 178 -11.41 11.97 -14.04
CA GLY A 178 -11.82 10.56 -13.94
C GLY A 178 -11.15 9.64 -14.95
N ASN A 179 -10.03 10.05 -15.55
CA ASN A 179 -9.26 9.19 -16.44
C ASN A 179 -8.32 8.27 -15.65
N GLU A 180 -8.18 7.04 -16.11
CA GLU A 180 -7.31 6.05 -15.47
C GLU A 180 -5.87 6.21 -15.92
N ILE A 181 -4.98 6.49 -14.97
CA ILE A 181 -3.55 6.66 -15.18
C ILE A 181 -2.81 5.50 -14.52
N LEU A 182 -1.94 4.83 -15.27
CA LEU A 182 -1.00 3.86 -14.68
C LEU A 182 0.24 4.60 -14.21
N TYR A 183 0.55 4.44 -12.92
CA TYR A 183 1.75 4.95 -12.29
C TYR A 183 2.76 3.81 -12.08
N PHE A 184 4.02 4.09 -12.41
CA PHE A 184 5.18 3.29 -12.03
C PHE A 184 6.26 4.27 -11.56
N ILE A 185 6.21 4.64 -10.27
CA ILE A 185 6.97 5.75 -9.73
C ILE A 185 7.58 5.42 -8.38
N PRO A 186 8.71 6.09 -8.00
CA PRO A 186 9.31 5.90 -6.68
C PRO A 186 8.33 6.23 -5.56
N GLU A 187 8.38 5.46 -4.48
CA GLU A 187 7.46 5.61 -3.35
C GLU A 187 7.41 7.04 -2.80
N ARG A 188 8.56 7.73 -2.70
CA ARG A 188 8.61 9.14 -2.25
C ARG A 188 7.77 10.10 -3.12
N ARG A 189 7.56 9.76 -4.41
CA ARG A 189 6.71 10.54 -5.32
C ARG A 189 5.24 10.22 -5.12
N VAL A 190 4.93 8.97 -4.76
CA VAL A 190 3.56 8.51 -4.51
C VAL A 190 2.89 9.31 -3.40
N VAL A 191 3.58 9.50 -2.27
CA VAL A 191 3.05 10.24 -1.11
C VAL A 191 2.76 11.72 -1.40
N THR A 192 3.30 12.28 -2.48
CA THR A 192 3.05 13.65 -2.91
C THR A 192 1.99 13.77 -4.01
N LEU A 193 1.52 12.63 -4.55
CA LEU A 193 0.48 12.63 -5.57
C LEU A 193 -0.88 13.00 -4.98
N ASN A 194 -1.52 13.98 -5.60
CA ASN A 194 -2.95 14.31 -5.40
C ASN A 194 -3.40 14.61 -3.96
N ARG A 195 -2.51 15.08 -3.07
CA ARG A 195 -2.88 15.33 -1.67
C ARG A 195 -2.34 16.64 -1.15
N PRO A 196 -3.24 17.57 -0.82
CA PRO A 196 -2.84 18.85 -0.25
C PRO A 196 -2.29 18.71 1.16
N ASP A 197 -2.81 17.78 1.98
CA ASP A 197 -2.47 17.66 3.40
C ASP A 197 -2.36 16.21 3.87
N THR A 198 -1.41 15.93 4.75
CA THR A 198 -1.30 14.66 5.47
C THR A 198 -2.41 14.57 6.52
N PRO A 199 -3.31 13.56 6.48
CA PRO A 199 -4.34 13.41 7.51
C PRO A 199 -3.73 13.25 8.90
N VAL A 200 -4.27 13.99 9.89
CA VAL A 200 -3.86 13.87 11.29
C VAL A 200 -4.87 13.04 12.05
N LEU A 201 -4.42 11.93 12.61
CA LEU A 201 -5.23 10.99 13.39
C LEU A 201 -4.86 11.08 14.86
N ARG A 202 -5.83 11.40 15.71
CA ARG A 202 -5.65 11.63 17.15
C ARG A 202 -6.42 10.62 17.98
N TYR A 203 -5.71 10.03 18.94
CA TYR A 203 -6.29 9.06 19.89
C TYR A 203 -6.54 9.74 21.25
N ARG A 204 -7.79 9.68 21.73
CA ARG A 204 -8.22 10.19 23.06
C ARG A 204 -7.79 11.62 23.41
N THR A 205 -7.76 12.52 22.42
CA THR A 205 -7.42 13.94 22.61
C THR A 205 -8.67 14.84 22.80
N GLY A 206 -9.74 14.31 23.41
CA GLY A 206 -10.99 15.02 23.61
C GLY A 206 -11.84 15.14 22.34
N PRO A 207 -12.42 16.33 22.04
CA PRO A 207 -13.35 16.46 20.90
C PRO A 207 -12.68 16.30 19.53
N ASP A 208 -11.36 16.36 19.46
CA ASP A 208 -10.59 16.21 18.23
C ASP A 208 -10.16 14.75 17.97
N SER A 209 -10.59 13.82 18.83
CA SER A 209 -10.30 12.41 18.64
C SER A 209 -11.07 11.85 17.44
N ASN A 210 -10.32 11.38 16.45
CA ASN A 210 -10.86 10.78 15.21
C ASN A 210 -10.34 9.36 14.97
N LEU A 211 -9.36 8.90 15.76
CA LEU A 211 -8.82 7.54 15.70
C LEU A 211 -9.63 6.63 16.62
N VAL A 212 -10.37 5.69 16.05
CA VAL A 212 -11.23 4.73 16.79
C VAL A 212 -10.37 3.65 17.42
N SER A 213 -9.43 3.09 16.66
CA SER A 213 -8.48 2.09 17.15
C SER A 213 -7.13 2.24 16.47
N PHE A 214 -6.07 1.88 17.21
CA PHE A 214 -4.71 1.85 16.68
C PHE A 214 -3.92 0.76 17.40
N SER A 215 -3.45 -0.23 16.65
CA SER A 215 -2.75 -1.40 17.17
C SER A 215 -1.37 -1.51 16.54
N PRO A 216 -0.39 -0.73 17.04
CA PRO A 216 0.96 -0.77 16.52
C PRO A 216 1.73 -1.97 17.07
N ALA A 217 2.62 -2.52 16.25
CA ALA A 217 3.57 -3.56 16.60
C ALA A 217 4.96 -3.17 16.11
N PHE A 218 5.97 -3.61 16.84
CA PHE A 218 7.36 -3.56 16.44
C PHE A 218 7.94 -4.96 16.50
N ASP A 219 8.41 -5.44 15.37
CA ASP A 219 9.07 -6.73 15.25
C ASP A 219 10.55 -6.56 14.96
N SER A 220 11.38 -6.84 15.98
CA SER A 220 12.83 -6.76 15.86
C SER A 220 13.45 -7.92 15.06
N SER A 221 12.67 -8.91 14.67
CA SER A 221 13.13 -9.98 13.77
C SER A 221 13.23 -9.51 12.31
N TYR A 222 12.53 -8.43 11.97
CA TYR A 222 12.75 -7.68 10.73
C TYR A 222 14.00 -6.80 10.85
N ILE A 223 15.13 -7.44 11.00
CA ILE A 223 16.41 -6.78 10.81
C ILE A 223 16.62 -6.65 9.31
N ASP A 224 17.10 -5.50 8.89
CA ASP A 224 17.49 -5.20 7.53
C ASP A 224 18.22 -6.39 6.90
N ARG A 225 17.58 -7.08 5.98
CA ARG A 225 18.14 -8.21 5.29
C ARG A 225 18.90 -7.67 4.09
N LEU A 226 20.19 -7.47 4.27
CA LEU A 226 21.05 -7.20 3.12
C LEU A 226 20.98 -8.39 2.17
N LYS A 227 20.42 -8.15 1.00
CA LYS A 227 20.50 -9.06 -0.12
C LYS A 227 21.74 -8.69 -0.92
N GLN A 228 22.74 -9.53 -0.85
CA GLN A 228 23.85 -9.45 -1.77
C GLN A 228 23.39 -9.94 -3.15
N VAL A 229 23.35 -9.04 -4.11
CA VAL A 229 23.11 -9.39 -5.51
C VAL A 229 24.47 -9.64 -6.17
N SER A 230 24.69 -10.86 -6.62
CA SER A 230 25.88 -11.22 -7.40
C SER A 230 25.46 -11.90 -8.69
N ASP A 231 26.13 -11.59 -9.78
CA ASP A 231 25.88 -12.17 -11.08
C ASP A 231 27.17 -12.18 -11.92
N VAL A 232 27.14 -12.83 -13.05
CA VAL A 232 28.21 -12.82 -14.02
C VAL A 232 27.77 -11.98 -15.22
N ASP A 233 28.55 -10.97 -15.57
CA ASP A 233 28.27 -10.14 -16.73
C ASP A 233 28.46 -10.90 -18.06
N GLN A 234 28.17 -10.25 -19.17
CA GLN A 234 28.38 -10.83 -20.53
C GLN A 234 29.85 -11.17 -20.87
N HIS A 235 30.78 -10.70 -20.07
CA HIS A 235 32.21 -10.96 -20.21
C HIS A 235 32.76 -12.00 -19.24
N GLY A 236 31.88 -12.61 -18.44
CA GLY A 236 32.26 -13.59 -17.44
C GLY A 236 32.83 -12.98 -16.15
N THR A 237 32.69 -11.66 -15.95
CA THR A 237 33.15 -10.97 -14.75
C THR A 237 32.06 -11.05 -13.68
N ASN A 238 32.45 -11.45 -12.47
CA ASN A 238 31.51 -11.39 -11.34
C ASN A 238 31.21 -9.94 -10.97
N VAL A 239 29.93 -9.62 -10.86
CA VAL A 239 29.42 -8.34 -10.40
C VAL A 239 28.56 -8.54 -9.17
N SER A 240 28.71 -7.70 -8.17
CA SER A 240 27.94 -7.77 -6.94
C SER A 240 27.58 -6.38 -6.43
N SER A 241 26.63 -6.31 -5.49
CA SER A 241 26.34 -5.07 -4.79
C SER A 241 27.50 -4.64 -3.91
N GLN A 242 27.69 -3.33 -3.76
CA GLN A 242 28.71 -2.77 -2.89
C GLN A 242 28.45 -3.08 -1.41
N ASP A 243 29.51 -2.99 -0.61
CA ASP A 243 29.41 -3.07 0.84
C ASP A 243 28.48 -1.99 1.41
N ARG A 244 27.69 -2.37 2.36
CA ARG A 244 26.80 -1.47 3.07
C ARG A 244 27.02 -1.56 4.58
N PRO A 245 26.74 -0.46 5.27
CA PRO A 245 26.78 -0.51 6.71
C PRO A 245 25.76 -1.52 7.23
N PRO A 246 26.07 -2.21 8.35
CA PRO A 246 25.13 -3.12 9.00
C PRO A 246 23.83 -2.38 9.36
N PRO A 247 22.69 -3.09 9.43
CA PRO A 247 21.43 -2.49 9.80
C PRO A 247 21.51 -1.86 11.19
N GLU A 248 20.95 -0.67 11.32
CA GLU A 248 20.86 0.01 12.59
C GLU A 248 19.63 -0.45 13.39
N ILE A 249 19.85 -0.92 14.61
CA ILE A 249 18.77 -1.27 15.53
C ILE A 249 18.31 -0.01 16.26
N VAL A 250 17.16 0.51 15.93
CA VAL A 250 16.58 1.71 16.54
C VAL A 250 16.31 1.46 18.04
N ILE A 251 16.88 2.30 18.91
CA ILE A 251 16.59 2.34 20.34
C ILE A 251 15.91 3.69 20.61
N TRP A 252 14.62 3.63 21.02
CA TRP A 252 13.90 4.84 21.40
C TRP A 252 14.27 5.26 22.82
N ASP A 253 14.45 6.54 23.04
CA ASP A 253 14.68 7.08 24.36
C ASP A 253 13.44 6.92 25.26
N LEU A 254 13.67 6.66 26.54
CA LEU A 254 12.62 6.62 27.52
C LEU A 254 12.25 8.05 27.93
N SER A 255 11.03 8.47 27.62
CA SER A 255 10.56 9.82 27.94
C SER A 255 10.50 10.04 29.45
N ALA A 256 11.23 11.03 29.94
CA ALA A 256 11.24 11.43 31.35
C ALA A 256 9.85 11.91 31.81
N ASP A 257 9.13 12.64 30.99
CA ASP A 257 7.79 13.17 31.31
C ASP A 257 6.78 12.05 31.45
N ARG A 258 6.79 11.05 30.55
CA ARG A 258 5.92 9.89 30.68
C ARG A 258 6.32 8.99 31.86
N LEU A 259 7.59 8.84 32.12
CA LEU A 259 8.09 8.11 33.28
C LEU A 259 7.65 8.79 34.58
N ALA A 260 7.54 10.11 34.60
CA ALA A 260 7.06 10.88 35.75
C ALA A 260 5.59 10.60 36.11
N LEU A 261 4.78 10.10 35.15
CA LEU A 261 3.37 9.71 35.39
C LEU A 261 3.26 8.40 36.19
N ALA A 262 4.32 7.58 36.21
CA ALA A 262 4.34 6.34 36.97
C ALA A 262 4.62 6.62 38.48
N ASN A 263 4.10 5.75 39.35
CA ASN A 263 4.50 5.78 40.76
C ASN A 263 5.99 5.46 40.95
N ALA A 264 6.56 5.77 42.09
CA ALA A 264 8.01 5.67 42.34
C ALA A 264 8.56 4.24 42.13
N ARG A 265 7.78 3.20 42.53
CA ARG A 265 8.18 1.80 42.37
C ARG A 265 8.22 1.40 40.89
N ASP A 266 7.16 1.72 40.14
CA ASP A 266 7.05 1.38 38.73
C ASP A 266 8.06 2.16 37.90
N ARG A 267 8.31 3.43 38.25
CA ARG A 267 9.35 4.26 37.61
C ARG A 267 10.72 3.60 37.69
N THR A 268 11.13 3.16 38.89
CA THR A 268 12.42 2.48 39.09
C THR A 268 12.47 1.18 38.29
N LEU A 269 11.38 0.41 38.26
CA LEU A 269 11.32 -0.86 37.54
C LEU A 269 11.38 -0.62 36.03
N ILE A 270 10.62 0.32 35.50
CA ILE A 270 10.58 0.66 34.07
C ILE A 270 11.96 1.11 33.61
N GLN A 271 12.62 1.99 34.37
CA GLN A 271 13.98 2.45 34.07
C GLN A 271 14.97 1.28 34.02
N ALA A 272 14.95 0.41 35.00
CA ALA A 272 15.83 -0.74 35.05
C ALA A 272 15.62 -1.75 33.91
N LEU A 273 14.35 -1.93 33.49
CA LEU A 273 14.02 -2.78 32.35
C LEU A 273 14.49 -2.14 31.03
N TYR A 274 14.31 -0.84 30.89
CA TYR A 274 14.77 -0.10 29.72
C TYR A 274 16.31 -0.17 29.60
N ASP A 275 17.05 0.08 30.68
CA ASP A 275 18.51 0.07 30.67
C ASP A 275 19.04 -1.31 30.25
N LYS A 276 18.49 -2.39 30.84
CA LYS A 276 18.85 -3.77 30.47
C LYS A 276 18.49 -4.09 29.00
N GLY A 277 17.31 -3.68 28.56
CA GLY A 277 16.85 -3.89 27.19
C GLY A 277 17.72 -3.15 26.17
N SER A 278 18.02 -1.90 26.44
CA SER A 278 18.87 -1.06 25.59
C SER A 278 20.30 -1.62 25.47
N THR A 279 20.87 -2.10 26.58
CA THR A 279 22.18 -2.75 26.56
C THR A 279 22.16 -3.99 25.69
N ARG A 280 21.17 -4.87 25.86
CA ARG A 280 21.06 -6.09 25.03
C ARG A 280 20.89 -5.77 23.54
N LYS A 281 20.17 -4.71 23.21
CA LYS A 281 20.02 -4.29 21.81
C LYS A 281 21.35 -3.81 21.22
N ARG A 282 22.15 -3.04 21.97
CA ARG A 282 23.48 -2.62 21.52
C ARG A 282 24.39 -3.83 21.30
N ASP A 283 24.42 -4.79 22.26
CA ASP A 283 25.18 -6.03 22.10
C ASP A 283 24.76 -6.82 20.84
N LEU A 284 23.47 -6.81 20.50
CA LEU A 284 22.97 -7.44 19.29
C LEU A 284 23.43 -6.70 18.04
N GLN A 285 23.37 -5.37 18.04
CA GLN A 285 23.88 -4.52 16.97
C GLN A 285 25.36 -4.79 16.69
N ASP A 286 26.19 -4.84 17.74
CA ASP A 286 27.63 -5.09 17.60
C ASP A 286 27.90 -6.49 17.01
N LYS A 287 27.14 -7.50 17.45
CA LYS A 287 27.24 -8.86 16.89
C LYS A 287 26.81 -8.96 15.44
N LEU A 288 25.80 -8.19 15.04
CA LEU A 288 25.38 -8.12 13.64
C LEU A 288 26.43 -7.40 12.81
N ALA A 289 26.91 -6.25 13.25
CA ALA A 289 27.97 -5.50 12.58
C ALA A 289 29.22 -6.36 12.31
N ALA A 290 29.62 -7.18 13.29
CA ALA A 290 30.77 -8.07 13.15
C ALA A 290 30.59 -9.22 12.14
N ARG A 291 29.36 -9.49 11.71
CA ARG A 291 29.02 -10.58 10.74
C ARG A 291 28.83 -10.09 9.31
N TYR A 292 28.79 -8.78 9.09
CA TYR A 292 28.66 -8.22 7.75
C TYR A 292 29.96 -8.43 6.97
N PRO A 293 29.94 -9.20 5.88
CA PRO A 293 31.14 -9.43 5.09
C PRO A 293 31.55 -8.15 4.37
N ALA A 294 32.85 -7.92 4.30
CA ALA A 294 33.41 -6.99 3.33
C ALA A 294 33.25 -7.60 1.94
N VAL A 295 32.58 -6.92 1.04
CA VAL A 295 32.42 -7.35 -0.36
C VAL A 295 33.57 -6.77 -1.18
N GLY A 296 34.41 -7.64 -1.73
CA GLY A 296 35.62 -7.25 -2.46
C GLY A 296 35.49 -7.20 -3.98
N GLU A 297 34.27 -7.22 -4.55
CA GLU A 297 34.04 -7.31 -5.99
C GLU A 297 33.47 -6.03 -6.58
N VAL A 298 33.69 -5.82 -7.90
CA VAL A 298 33.18 -4.65 -8.60
C VAL A 298 31.66 -4.73 -8.68
N ALA A 299 30.98 -3.76 -8.07
CA ALA A 299 29.54 -3.65 -8.18
C ALA A 299 29.08 -3.21 -9.57
N SER A 300 27.94 -3.74 -10.02
CA SER A 300 27.20 -3.14 -11.13
C SER A 300 26.15 -2.16 -10.61
N ASP A 301 25.91 -1.08 -11.33
CA ASP A 301 24.85 -0.11 -10.97
C ASP A 301 23.50 -0.78 -10.76
N GLN A 302 23.19 -1.81 -11.56
CA GLN A 302 21.95 -2.58 -11.44
C GLN A 302 21.92 -3.39 -10.13
N ALA A 303 22.99 -4.10 -9.78
CA ALA A 303 23.07 -4.88 -8.55
C ALA A 303 22.98 -4.00 -7.31
N ASP A 304 23.61 -2.83 -7.33
CA ASP A 304 23.56 -1.84 -6.26
C ASP A 304 22.15 -1.28 -6.04
N ILE A 305 21.46 -0.93 -7.13
CA ILE A 305 20.09 -0.42 -7.06
C ILE A 305 19.16 -1.49 -6.46
N GLU A 306 19.21 -2.73 -6.96
CA GLU A 306 18.39 -3.84 -6.47
C GLU A 306 18.64 -4.11 -4.99
N SER A 307 19.89 -4.16 -4.56
CA SER A 307 20.27 -4.39 -3.18
C SER A 307 19.87 -3.24 -2.25
N THR A 308 20.00 -1.97 -2.71
CA THR A 308 19.57 -0.79 -1.95
C THR A 308 18.07 -0.82 -1.70
N ASN A 309 17.31 -1.12 -2.74
CA ASN A 309 15.86 -1.10 -2.68
C ASN A 309 15.31 -2.21 -1.77
N ASP A 310 15.88 -3.41 -1.83
CA ASP A 310 15.55 -4.51 -0.91
C ASP A 310 15.78 -4.10 0.57
N SER A 311 16.88 -3.43 0.85
CA SER A 311 17.23 -2.94 2.18
C SER A 311 16.23 -1.88 2.69
N LEU A 312 15.84 -0.94 1.84
CA LEU A 312 14.88 0.11 2.20
C LEU A 312 13.48 -0.44 2.50
N GLU A 313 13.02 -1.43 1.75
CA GLU A 313 11.74 -2.09 2.02
C GLU A 313 11.78 -2.87 3.34
N SER A 314 12.86 -3.58 3.60
CA SER A 314 13.04 -4.36 4.84
C SER A 314 12.97 -3.49 6.10
N ARG A 315 13.50 -2.28 6.08
CA ARG A 315 13.47 -1.35 7.23
C ARG A 315 12.07 -0.97 7.66
N ARG A 316 11.16 -0.77 6.71
CA ARG A 316 9.77 -0.40 7.00
C ARG A 316 8.95 -1.51 7.64
N LEU A 317 9.28 -2.76 7.36
CA LEU A 317 8.53 -3.91 7.87
C LEU A 317 8.72 -4.14 9.37
N GLY A 318 9.71 -3.49 10.00
CA GLY A 318 9.95 -3.61 11.44
C GLY A 318 8.85 -2.99 12.30
N MET A 319 8.18 -1.94 11.80
CA MET A 319 7.11 -1.26 12.53
C MET A 319 5.83 -1.25 11.67
N SER A 320 4.77 -1.87 12.17
CA SER A 320 3.48 -1.96 11.49
C SER A 320 2.33 -1.63 12.42
N ALA A 321 1.21 -1.18 11.89
CA ALA A 321 -0.02 -0.97 12.65
C ALA A 321 -1.25 -1.29 11.82
N SER A 322 -2.32 -1.74 12.52
CA SER A 322 -3.68 -1.77 12.01
C SER A 322 -4.49 -0.72 12.78
N ALA A 323 -5.34 0.00 12.08
CA ALA A 323 -6.10 1.08 12.66
C ALA A 323 -7.48 1.24 12.03
N SER A 324 -8.38 1.90 12.75
CA SER A 324 -9.71 2.25 12.27
C SER A 324 -10.04 3.69 12.66
N THR A 325 -10.72 4.40 11.77
CA THR A 325 -11.20 5.76 11.98
C THR A 325 -12.61 5.93 11.41
N PHE A 326 -13.26 7.04 11.73
CA PHE A 326 -14.47 7.44 11.02
C PHE A 326 -14.16 7.58 9.53
N GLY A 327 -15.16 7.39 8.68
CA GLY A 327 -14.99 7.42 7.23
C GLY A 327 -14.24 8.65 6.76
N ASN A 328 -13.17 8.43 6.00
CA ASN A 328 -12.34 9.48 5.45
C ASN A 328 -11.77 9.05 4.09
N ILE A 329 -12.37 9.53 3.01
CA ILE A 329 -11.92 9.21 1.64
C ILE A 329 -10.53 9.75 1.31
N TRP A 330 -10.03 10.71 2.10
CA TRP A 330 -8.69 11.27 1.93
C TRP A 330 -7.61 10.46 2.64
N LEU A 331 -8.02 9.51 3.51
CA LEU A 331 -7.11 8.52 4.08
C LEU A 331 -7.04 7.34 3.10
N ARG A 332 -6.02 7.34 2.28
CA ARG A 332 -5.83 6.42 1.17
C ARG A 332 -4.55 5.60 1.32
N ALA A 333 -4.50 4.42 0.71
CA ALA A 333 -3.23 3.72 0.54
C ALA A 333 -2.22 4.58 -0.24
N LYS A 334 -0.97 4.21 -0.18
CA LYS A 334 0.11 4.91 -0.92
C LYS A 334 0.29 6.36 -0.46
N SER A 335 -0.06 6.69 0.81
CA SER A 335 0.05 8.01 1.42
C SER A 335 0.58 7.95 2.83
N ASN A 336 0.90 9.10 3.38
CA ASN A 336 1.29 9.23 4.78
C ASN A 336 0.12 9.70 5.64
N VAL A 337 0.11 9.28 6.90
CA VAL A 337 -0.75 9.80 7.96
C VAL A 337 0.10 10.18 9.16
N LEU A 338 -0.31 11.22 9.88
CA LEU A 338 0.30 11.58 11.16
C LEU A 338 -0.56 11.04 12.29
N VAL A 339 0.01 10.16 13.12
CA VAL A 339 -0.65 9.60 14.31
C VAL A 339 -0.17 10.33 15.54
N ASP A 340 -1.10 10.79 16.38
CA ASP A 340 -0.85 11.54 17.60
C ASP A 340 -1.71 11.06 18.78
N GLY A 341 -1.27 11.35 20.01
CA GLY A 341 -2.00 10.98 21.23
C GLY A 341 -1.79 9.53 21.68
N VAL A 342 -0.86 8.80 21.06
CA VAL A 342 -0.43 7.46 21.46
C VAL A 342 0.89 7.51 22.24
N SER A 343 1.60 6.40 22.43
CA SER A 343 2.93 6.45 23.05
C SER A 343 3.93 7.13 22.11
N GLU A 344 4.93 7.83 22.64
CA GLU A 344 5.94 8.56 21.86
C GLU A 344 6.63 7.70 20.80
N ARG A 345 6.88 6.43 21.14
CA ARG A 345 7.43 5.46 20.21
C ARG A 345 6.63 5.29 18.94
N PHE A 346 5.30 5.47 19.01
CA PHE A 346 4.39 5.23 17.90
C PHE A 346 3.71 6.51 17.39
N ASN A 347 3.93 7.66 18.04
CA ASN A 347 3.56 8.96 17.48
C ASN A 347 4.40 9.27 16.25
N GLY A 348 3.84 10.00 15.31
CA GLY A 348 4.53 10.51 14.13
C GLY A 348 3.94 10.03 12.82
N GLU A 349 4.71 10.14 11.78
CA GLU A 349 4.29 9.85 10.40
C GLU A 349 4.37 8.36 10.10
N TRP A 350 3.32 7.84 9.44
CA TRP A 350 3.18 6.45 9.02
C TRP A 350 2.78 6.38 7.56
N TYR A 351 3.38 5.47 6.81
CA TYR A 351 2.98 5.16 5.44
C TYR A 351 1.81 4.19 5.44
N VAL A 352 0.71 4.54 4.77
CA VAL A 352 -0.49 3.70 4.64
C VAL A 352 -0.27 2.72 3.49
N SER A 353 -0.15 1.45 3.82
CA SER A 353 0.02 0.37 2.83
C SER A 353 -1.29 -0.16 2.28
N SER A 354 -2.37 -0.07 3.05
CA SER A 354 -3.71 -0.46 2.59
C SER A 354 -4.78 0.34 3.33
N ALA A 355 -5.82 0.74 2.62
CA ALA A 355 -7.00 1.42 3.17
C ALA A 355 -8.28 0.73 2.68
N THR A 356 -9.24 0.54 3.59
CA THR A 356 -10.53 -0.06 3.30
C THR A 356 -11.63 0.89 3.74
N GLN A 357 -12.36 1.42 2.78
CA GLN A 357 -13.51 2.30 2.99
C GLN A 357 -14.78 1.46 2.98
N LYS A 358 -15.62 1.57 4.01
CA LYS A 358 -16.86 0.81 4.12
C LYS A 358 -18.03 1.74 4.39
N ILE A 359 -19.02 1.73 3.51
CA ILE A 359 -20.29 2.43 3.70
C ILE A 359 -21.44 1.42 3.65
N GLY A 360 -22.31 1.46 4.64
CA GLY A 360 -23.51 0.64 4.71
C GLY A 360 -24.28 0.87 6.00
N ASN A 361 -25.58 0.65 5.99
CA ASN A 361 -26.45 0.81 7.17
C ASN A 361 -26.30 2.17 7.88
N GLY A 362 -26.09 3.25 7.13
CA GLY A 362 -25.91 4.60 7.66
C GLY A 362 -24.57 4.87 8.35
N SER A 363 -23.61 3.94 8.26
CA SER A 363 -22.26 4.11 8.79
C SER A 363 -21.23 4.25 7.69
N PHE A 364 -20.16 5.01 7.98
CA PHE A 364 -18.99 5.10 7.15
C PHE A 364 -17.74 4.96 8.02
N THR A 365 -16.90 3.99 7.69
CA THR A 365 -15.65 3.69 8.41
C THR A 365 -14.50 3.52 7.45
N THR A 366 -13.30 3.84 7.92
CA THR A 366 -12.04 3.60 7.23
C THR A 366 -11.14 2.74 8.11
N ASP A 367 -10.87 1.52 7.65
CA ASP A 367 -9.86 0.65 8.24
C ASP A 367 -8.58 0.75 7.41
N PHE A 368 -7.41 0.80 8.04
CA PHE A 368 -6.17 0.90 7.31
C PHE A 368 -5.03 0.14 7.97
N LYS A 369 -4.05 -0.23 7.16
CA LYS A 369 -2.76 -0.76 7.62
C LYS A 369 -1.67 0.23 7.26
N CYS A 370 -0.73 0.42 8.16
CA CYS A 370 0.39 1.33 7.93
C CYS A 370 1.70 0.75 8.47
N VAL A 371 2.81 1.26 7.94
CA VAL A 371 4.17 0.84 8.26
C VAL A 371 5.08 2.05 8.44
N ARG A 372 6.17 1.86 9.21
CA ARG A 372 7.15 2.92 9.48
C ARG A 372 8.56 2.36 9.61
#